data_118c1f7121da90e9e0278943d3cb1b1f
#
_entry.id   118c1f7121da90e9e0278943d3cb1b1f
#
_cell.length_a   1.000
_cell.length_b   1.000
_cell.length_c   1.000
_cell.angle_alpha   90.00
_cell.angle_beta   90.00
_cell.angle_gamma   90.00
#
_symmetry.space_group_name_H-M   'P 1'
#
loop_
_entity.id
_entity.type
_entity.pdbx_description
1 polymer ?
#
loop_
_entity_poly.entity_id
_entity_poly.type
_entity_poly.pdbx_seq_one_letter_code
_entity_poly.pdbx_strand_id
1 'polypeptide(L)'
;MRVFMQRCGALALSLALVFPPSASRPSVGVSQAVSQLTEHDERPDPSVFSPEELQLLQQRFGVHGPQTTLAQLFTRGVDQLQPLRDLTLDQLNQLKPVILRESVRHRINPMLVTAILFDEIQHSKPGESLPFIAHSGLVRTHGPAQLAITELIHQNRLPANPSTDEIAWARNQLLDPEMSVVFLVGKMSRLKQELGLSTTRRLDASSSYDDAKAIATLAYLHNGKLDYPRRILSYMQDPELHGLIYSSKRSHPFLLI
;
A
#
# COMPACT_ATOMS: atom_id res chain seq x y z
N MET A 1 -6.60 -0.72 63.36
CA MET A 1 -5.75 -0.03 64.39
C MET A 1 -4.88 1.01 63.65
N ARG A 2 -5.02 2.33 64.07
CA ARG A 2 -4.28 3.55 63.74
C ARG A 2 -4.41 4.08 62.31
N VAL A 3 -5.28 4.95 62.17
CA VAL A 3 -5.51 6.37 61.90
C VAL A 3 -4.22 7.19 61.97
N PHE A 4 -3.90 7.93 60.87
CA PHE A 4 -3.16 9.20 60.99
C PHE A 4 -3.73 10.22 59.97
N MET A 5 -4.45 11.18 60.56
CA MET A 5 -4.85 12.45 59.90
C MET A 5 -3.70 13.46 60.09
N GLN A 6 -3.39 14.25 59.09
CA GLN A 6 -2.75 15.58 59.20
C GLN A 6 -3.19 16.39 57.96
N ARG A 7 -4.06 17.30 58.08
CA ARG A 7 -4.09 18.75 58.43
C ARG A 7 -3.35 19.63 57.45
N CYS A 8 -4.15 20.31 56.66
CA CYS A 8 -4.28 21.74 56.36
C CYS A 8 -3.04 22.62 56.40
N GLY A 9 -2.88 23.37 55.32
CA GLY A 9 -2.09 24.60 55.26
C GLY A 9 -2.47 25.39 53.98
N ALA A 10 -3.48 26.25 54.11
CA ALA A 10 -3.78 27.26 53.07
C ALA A 10 -2.81 28.41 53.22
N LEU A 11 -2.02 28.71 52.20
CA LEU A 11 -1.26 29.97 52.10
C LEU A 11 -1.79 30.72 50.88
N ALA A 12 -2.57 31.77 51.14
CA ALA A 12 -2.94 32.77 50.17
C ALA A 12 -1.76 33.69 49.91
N LEU A 13 -1.20 33.64 48.73
CA LEU A 13 -0.23 34.63 48.25
C LEU A 13 -0.93 35.55 47.25
N SER A 14 -1.20 36.79 47.73
CA SER A 14 -1.63 37.90 46.86
C SER A 14 -0.45 38.37 46.03
N LEU A 15 -0.51 38.14 44.70
CA LEU A 15 0.46 38.69 43.77
C LEU A 15 -0.11 39.94 43.12
N ALA A 16 0.46 41.08 43.43
CA ALA A 16 0.16 42.36 42.83
C ALA A 16 0.62 42.35 41.34
N LEU A 17 -0.34 42.60 40.43
CA LEU A 17 -0.07 42.78 39.01
C LEU A 17 0.60 44.14 38.78
N VAL A 18 1.90 44.14 38.57
CA VAL A 18 2.65 45.28 38.03
C VAL A 18 2.62 45.14 36.50
N PHE A 19 1.88 46.02 35.82
CA PHE A 19 1.93 46.11 34.35
C PHE A 19 3.20 46.87 33.92
N PRO A 20 4.07 46.29 33.09
CA PRO A 20 5.13 47.04 32.44
C PRO A 20 4.56 47.84 31.25
N PRO A 21 5.18 48.99 30.88
CA PRO A 21 4.70 49.85 29.80
C PRO A 21 4.78 49.17 28.44
N SER A 22 3.80 49.46 27.60
CA SER A 22 3.67 49.01 26.21
C SER A 22 4.94 49.21 25.39
N ALA A 23 5.69 48.18 25.17
CA ALA A 23 6.70 48.16 24.11
C ALA A 23 6.00 47.96 22.77
N SER A 24 6.16 48.92 21.86
CA SER A 24 5.75 48.86 20.48
C SER A 24 6.26 47.57 19.82
N ARG A 25 5.37 46.65 19.42
CA ARG A 25 5.69 45.50 18.64
C ARG A 25 6.22 45.94 17.27
N PRO A 26 7.41 45.45 16.84
CA PRO A 26 7.79 45.64 15.46
C PRO A 26 6.81 44.85 14.59
N SER A 27 6.24 45.51 13.57
CA SER A 27 5.46 44.90 12.53
C SER A 27 6.40 43.99 11.71
N VAL A 28 6.49 42.70 12.08
CA VAL A 28 7.12 41.69 11.22
C VAL A 28 6.24 41.57 10.00
N GLY A 29 6.77 42.01 8.84
CA GLY A 29 6.02 42.07 7.61
C GLY A 29 5.46 40.70 7.23
N VAL A 30 4.23 40.67 6.74
CA VAL A 30 3.52 39.49 6.25
C VAL A 30 4.40 38.68 5.27
N SER A 31 5.34 39.34 4.58
CA SER A 31 6.31 38.75 3.66
C SER A 31 7.30 37.81 4.35
N GLN A 32 7.74 38.08 5.60
CA GLN A 32 8.63 37.21 6.35
C GLN A 32 7.88 35.99 6.93
N ALA A 33 6.63 36.15 7.32
CA ALA A 33 5.79 35.03 7.77
C ALA A 33 5.47 34.06 6.62
N VAL A 34 5.26 34.57 5.39
CA VAL A 34 5.06 33.73 4.20
C VAL A 34 6.36 33.03 3.80
N SER A 35 7.52 33.68 3.91
CA SER A 35 8.81 33.04 3.63
C SER A 35 9.17 31.92 4.63
N GLN A 36 8.69 32.00 5.87
CA GLN A 36 8.90 30.93 6.86
C GLN A 36 7.94 29.74 6.66
N LEU A 37 6.82 29.93 5.94
CA LEU A 37 5.91 28.87 5.53
C LEU A 37 6.41 28.11 4.29
N THR A 38 7.43 28.60 3.61
CA THR A 38 8.07 27.99 2.44
C THR A 38 9.41 27.30 2.74
N GLU A 39 9.87 27.25 3.99
CA GLU A 39 10.77 26.19 4.38
C GLU A 39 9.94 24.89 4.30
N HIS A 40 9.98 24.30 3.11
CA HIS A 40 9.59 22.91 2.90
C HIS A 40 10.39 22.10 3.91
N ASP A 41 9.75 21.71 4.99
CA ASP A 41 10.12 20.51 5.72
C ASP A 41 10.01 19.38 4.69
N GLU A 42 11.08 19.18 3.91
CA GLU A 42 11.17 18.12 2.89
C GLU A 42 11.17 16.81 3.64
N ARG A 43 9.97 16.37 4.00
CA ARG A 43 9.80 15.03 4.55
C ARG A 43 10.39 14.07 3.54
N PRO A 44 11.30 13.19 3.96
CA PRO A 44 11.92 12.26 3.04
C PRO A 44 10.85 11.47 2.27
N ASP A 45 11.08 11.23 0.98
CA ASP A 45 10.16 10.44 0.15
C ASP A 45 10.08 9.01 0.71
N PRO A 46 8.91 8.53 1.17
CA PRO A 46 8.77 7.21 1.78
C PRO A 46 9.06 6.06 0.79
N SER A 47 9.05 6.33 -0.51
CA SER A 47 9.37 5.34 -1.54
C SER A 47 10.87 5.14 -1.77
N VAL A 48 11.71 6.00 -1.21
CA VAL A 48 13.17 5.91 -1.33
C VAL A 48 13.72 5.10 -0.17
N PHE A 49 14.56 4.12 -0.45
CA PHE A 49 15.22 3.26 0.55
C PHE A 49 16.70 3.61 0.65
N SER A 50 17.26 3.62 1.86
CA SER A 50 18.68 3.72 2.06
C SER A 50 19.40 2.43 1.60
N PRO A 51 20.71 2.48 1.31
CA PRO A 51 21.48 1.28 0.99
C PRO A 51 21.39 0.19 2.08
N GLU A 52 21.37 0.60 3.34
CA GLU A 52 21.29 -0.29 4.50
C GLU A 52 19.90 -0.97 4.59
N GLU A 53 18.81 -0.19 4.39
CA GLU A 53 17.45 -0.74 4.31
C GLU A 53 17.33 -1.77 3.19
N LEU A 54 17.86 -1.45 2.00
CA LEU A 54 17.84 -2.36 0.85
C LEU A 54 18.63 -3.63 1.13
N GLN A 55 19.81 -3.51 1.72
CA GLN A 55 20.62 -4.68 2.07
C GLN A 55 19.88 -5.61 3.05
N LEU A 56 19.25 -5.05 4.08
CA LEU A 56 18.45 -5.84 5.03
C LEU A 56 17.25 -6.53 4.36
N LEU A 57 16.53 -5.80 3.51
CA LEU A 57 15.37 -6.35 2.79
C LEU A 57 15.79 -7.45 1.80
N GLN A 58 16.90 -7.24 1.07
CA GLN A 58 17.43 -8.22 0.12
C GLN A 58 17.92 -9.50 0.82
N GLN A 59 18.64 -9.35 1.93
CA GLN A 59 19.10 -10.50 2.71
C GLN A 59 17.95 -11.32 3.28
N ARG A 60 16.91 -10.64 3.77
CA ARG A 60 15.79 -11.30 4.45
C ARG A 60 14.74 -11.88 3.50
N PHE A 61 14.47 -11.20 2.40
CA PHE A 61 13.35 -11.51 1.50
C PHE A 61 13.79 -11.92 0.08
N GLY A 62 15.08 -11.86 -0.25
CA GLY A 62 15.61 -12.26 -1.56
C GLY A 62 15.11 -11.42 -2.74
N VAL A 63 14.77 -10.14 -2.52
CA VAL A 63 14.23 -9.25 -3.56
C VAL A 63 15.30 -8.75 -4.53
N HIS A 64 14.91 -8.48 -5.77
CA HIS A 64 15.81 -8.11 -6.86
C HIS A 64 15.98 -6.59 -6.99
N GLY A 65 16.98 -6.18 -7.76
CA GLY A 65 17.35 -4.79 -7.97
C GLY A 65 16.43 -4.01 -8.93
N PRO A 66 16.85 -2.79 -9.33
CA PRO A 66 16.02 -1.87 -10.10
C PRO A 66 15.63 -2.43 -11.47
N GLN A 67 14.50 -1.95 -11.96
CA GLN A 67 14.03 -2.22 -13.32
C GLN A 67 14.97 -1.55 -14.34
N THR A 68 15.16 -2.17 -15.50
CA THR A 68 15.94 -1.56 -16.59
C THR A 68 15.26 -0.29 -17.12
N THR A 69 16.04 0.67 -17.62
CA THR A 69 15.50 1.93 -18.17
C THR A 69 14.48 1.69 -19.29
N LEU A 70 14.73 0.69 -20.13
CA LEU A 70 13.79 0.31 -21.20
C LEU A 70 12.45 -0.19 -20.65
N ALA A 71 12.49 -1.02 -19.62
CA ALA A 71 11.28 -1.51 -18.98
C ALA A 71 10.50 -0.39 -18.27
N GLN A 72 11.18 0.58 -17.66
CA GLN A 72 10.55 1.76 -17.08
C GLN A 72 9.88 2.64 -18.15
N LEU A 73 10.53 2.82 -19.30
CA LEU A 73 9.96 3.59 -20.41
C LEU A 73 8.69 2.91 -20.97
N PHE A 74 8.72 1.59 -21.11
CA PHE A 74 7.56 0.81 -21.55
C PHE A 74 6.40 0.95 -20.56
N THR A 75 6.65 0.81 -19.27
CA THR A 75 5.64 0.99 -18.21
C THR A 75 4.96 2.36 -18.31
N ARG A 76 5.77 3.45 -18.43
CA ARG A 76 5.23 4.82 -18.58
C ARG A 76 4.39 5.02 -19.84
N GLY A 77 4.76 4.35 -20.94
CA GLY A 77 4.00 4.39 -22.19
C GLY A 77 2.62 3.73 -22.04
N VAL A 78 2.55 2.61 -21.36
CA VAL A 78 1.31 1.88 -21.08
C VAL A 78 0.37 2.68 -20.17
N ASP A 79 0.90 3.38 -19.19
CA ASP A 79 0.11 4.24 -18.26
C ASP A 79 -0.69 5.34 -18.97
N GLN A 80 -0.28 5.73 -20.18
CA GLN A 80 -0.95 6.78 -20.97
C GLN A 80 -2.06 6.25 -21.88
N LEU A 81 -2.28 4.94 -21.95
CA LEU A 81 -3.26 4.31 -22.83
C LEU A 81 -4.64 4.27 -22.16
N GLN A 82 -5.48 5.30 -22.40
CA GLN A 82 -6.83 5.41 -21.82
C GLN A 82 -7.70 4.16 -22.02
N PRO A 83 -7.81 3.55 -23.20
CA PRO A 83 -8.65 2.36 -23.36
C PRO A 83 -8.24 1.19 -22.47
N LEU A 84 -6.94 1.04 -22.21
CA LEU A 84 -6.41 0.01 -21.32
C LEU A 84 -6.71 0.33 -19.86
N ARG A 85 -6.62 1.62 -19.48
CA ARG A 85 -6.99 2.09 -18.16
C ARG A 85 -8.47 1.80 -17.87
N ASP A 86 -9.37 2.12 -18.79
CA ASP A 86 -10.82 1.90 -18.63
C ASP A 86 -11.14 0.41 -18.42
N LEU A 87 -10.54 -0.47 -19.22
CA LEU A 87 -10.68 -1.92 -19.05
C LEU A 87 -10.17 -2.39 -17.69
N THR A 88 -9.06 -1.83 -17.22
CA THR A 88 -8.49 -2.14 -15.89
C THR A 88 -9.44 -1.70 -14.77
N LEU A 89 -10.02 -0.50 -14.89
CA LEU A 89 -11.00 0.01 -13.92
C LEU A 89 -12.27 -0.83 -13.88
N ASP A 90 -12.77 -1.27 -15.02
CA ASP A 90 -13.92 -2.18 -15.11
C ASP A 90 -13.65 -3.51 -14.41
N GLN A 91 -12.47 -4.09 -14.62
CA GLN A 91 -12.06 -5.32 -13.95
C GLN A 91 -11.93 -5.11 -12.43
N LEU A 92 -11.32 -4.00 -12.00
CA LEU A 92 -11.23 -3.66 -10.57
C LEU A 92 -12.61 -3.45 -9.94
N ASN A 93 -13.55 -2.85 -10.67
CA ASN A 93 -14.92 -2.67 -10.19
C ASN A 93 -15.62 -4.01 -9.93
N GLN A 94 -15.38 -5.02 -10.76
CA GLN A 94 -15.86 -6.37 -10.51
C GLN A 94 -15.23 -7.00 -9.28
N LEU A 95 -13.95 -6.73 -9.01
CA LEU A 95 -13.20 -7.24 -7.87
C LEU A 95 -13.42 -6.45 -6.57
N LYS A 96 -14.06 -5.27 -6.63
CA LYS A 96 -14.29 -4.41 -5.46
C LYS A 96 -14.88 -5.14 -4.25
N PRO A 97 -15.91 -6.00 -4.37
CA PRO A 97 -16.49 -6.67 -3.21
C PRO A 97 -15.48 -7.55 -2.48
N VAL A 98 -14.64 -8.31 -3.20
CA VAL A 98 -13.63 -9.18 -2.61
C VAL A 98 -12.47 -8.36 -2.06
N ILE A 99 -12.03 -7.30 -2.75
CA ILE A 99 -11.00 -6.37 -2.24
C ILE A 99 -11.41 -5.82 -0.88
N LEU A 100 -12.62 -5.28 -0.76
CA LEU A 100 -13.10 -4.70 0.50
C LEU A 100 -13.24 -5.75 1.59
N ARG A 101 -13.83 -6.90 1.29
CA ARG A 101 -14.04 -8.00 2.25
C ARG A 101 -12.71 -8.50 2.83
N GLU A 102 -11.77 -8.84 1.98
CA GLU A 102 -10.49 -9.39 2.41
C GLU A 102 -9.60 -8.34 3.08
N SER A 103 -9.63 -7.10 2.61
CA SER A 103 -8.90 -5.99 3.22
C SER A 103 -9.36 -5.74 4.67
N VAL A 104 -10.68 -5.75 4.92
CA VAL A 104 -11.23 -5.63 6.27
C VAL A 104 -10.81 -6.82 7.14
N ARG A 105 -10.96 -8.04 6.63
CA ARG A 105 -10.64 -9.29 7.33
C ARG A 105 -9.19 -9.33 7.80
N HIS A 106 -8.25 -8.89 6.96
CA HIS A 106 -6.81 -8.95 7.20
C HIS A 106 -6.19 -7.64 7.69
N ARG A 107 -6.99 -6.60 7.91
CA ARG A 107 -6.49 -5.26 8.32
C ARG A 107 -5.46 -4.68 7.33
N ILE A 108 -5.66 -4.93 6.05
CA ILE A 108 -4.87 -4.34 4.97
C ILE A 108 -5.61 -3.13 4.41
N ASN A 109 -4.86 -2.12 3.95
CA ASN A 109 -5.46 -0.96 3.31
C ASN A 109 -6.03 -1.37 1.94
N PRO A 110 -7.34 -1.19 1.67
CA PRO A 110 -7.93 -1.57 0.40
C PRO A 110 -7.35 -0.80 -0.78
N MET A 111 -6.90 0.45 -0.57
CA MET A 111 -6.22 1.22 -1.63
C MET A 111 -4.87 0.63 -1.99
N LEU A 112 -4.12 0.05 -1.04
CA LEU A 112 -2.88 -0.67 -1.36
C LEU A 112 -3.17 -1.88 -2.26
N VAL A 113 -4.18 -2.68 -1.92
CA VAL A 113 -4.59 -3.85 -2.72
C VAL A 113 -5.04 -3.41 -4.11
N THR A 114 -5.85 -2.36 -4.20
CA THR A 114 -6.35 -1.80 -5.47
C THR A 114 -5.21 -1.25 -6.33
N ALA A 115 -4.28 -0.51 -5.75
CA ALA A 115 -3.13 0.06 -6.46
C ALA A 115 -2.20 -1.02 -7.03
N ILE A 116 -1.95 -2.09 -6.26
CA ILE A 116 -1.18 -3.25 -6.74
C ILE A 116 -1.92 -3.93 -7.89
N LEU A 117 -3.20 -4.26 -7.73
CA LEU A 117 -3.98 -4.88 -8.80
C LEU A 117 -4.06 -4.01 -10.04
N PHE A 118 -4.24 -2.70 -9.88
CA PHE A 118 -4.23 -1.75 -10.99
C PHE A 118 -2.92 -1.84 -11.77
N ASP A 119 -1.77 -1.74 -11.09
CA ASP A 119 -0.45 -1.82 -11.73
C ASP A 119 -0.25 -3.17 -12.46
N GLU A 120 -0.56 -4.27 -11.79
CA GLU A 120 -0.31 -5.60 -12.35
C GLU A 120 -1.24 -5.93 -13.53
N ILE A 121 -2.51 -5.53 -13.49
CA ILE A 121 -3.45 -5.71 -14.60
C ILE A 121 -3.08 -4.81 -15.78
N GLN A 122 -2.82 -3.53 -15.51
CA GLN A 122 -2.45 -2.54 -16.53
C GLN A 122 -1.19 -2.94 -17.30
N HIS A 123 -0.20 -3.52 -16.61
CA HIS A 123 1.09 -3.89 -17.19
C HIS A 123 1.22 -5.39 -17.51
N SER A 124 0.13 -6.16 -17.39
CA SER A 124 0.14 -7.57 -17.77
C SER A 124 0.44 -7.72 -19.27
N LYS A 125 1.27 -8.71 -19.60
CA LYS A 125 1.56 -8.97 -21.00
C LYS A 125 0.39 -9.67 -21.66
N PRO A 126 0.08 -9.32 -22.92
CA PRO A 126 -0.97 -9.99 -23.67
C PRO A 126 -0.79 -11.51 -23.67
N GLY A 127 -1.81 -12.23 -23.23
CA GLY A 127 -1.82 -13.70 -23.24
C GLY A 127 -1.27 -14.38 -21.98
N GLU A 128 -0.66 -13.68 -21.01
CA GLU A 128 -0.17 -14.31 -19.77
C GLU A 128 -1.30 -14.96 -18.95
N SER A 129 -2.51 -14.45 -19.05
CA SER A 129 -3.71 -15.00 -18.39
C SER A 129 -4.32 -16.20 -19.11
N LEU A 130 -3.83 -16.54 -20.31
CA LEU A 130 -4.36 -17.68 -21.03
C LEU A 130 -3.93 -19.00 -20.36
N PRO A 131 -4.86 -19.92 -20.05
CA PRO A 131 -4.56 -21.14 -19.30
C PRO A 131 -3.41 -21.97 -19.89
N PHE A 132 -3.34 -22.10 -21.21
CA PHE A 132 -2.27 -22.89 -21.84
C PHE A 132 -0.89 -22.26 -21.68
N ILE A 133 -0.78 -20.91 -21.66
CA ILE A 133 0.49 -20.19 -21.39
C ILE A 133 0.85 -20.33 -19.90
N ALA A 134 -0.12 -20.13 -19.02
CA ALA A 134 0.09 -20.29 -17.56
C ALA A 134 0.57 -21.71 -17.20
N HIS A 135 0.05 -22.74 -17.88
CA HIS A 135 0.43 -24.14 -17.64
C HIS A 135 1.69 -24.59 -18.40
N SER A 136 2.18 -23.81 -19.34
CA SER A 136 3.40 -24.13 -20.10
C SER A 136 4.69 -24.09 -19.27
N GLY A 137 4.67 -23.43 -18.09
CA GLY A 137 5.85 -23.17 -17.26
C GLY A 137 6.71 -21.99 -17.78
N LEU A 138 6.30 -21.31 -18.85
CA LEU A 138 7.01 -20.14 -19.40
C LEU A 138 6.81 -18.88 -18.55
N VAL A 139 5.71 -18.79 -17.81
CA VAL A 139 5.42 -17.68 -16.90
C VAL A 139 5.60 -18.11 -15.45
N ARG A 140 6.19 -17.24 -14.63
CA ARG A 140 6.49 -17.50 -13.22
C ARG A 140 5.41 -16.98 -12.27
N THR A 141 4.63 -15.99 -12.73
CA THR A 141 3.58 -15.34 -11.96
C THR A 141 2.26 -15.46 -12.71
N HIS A 142 1.15 -15.52 -11.97
CA HIS A 142 -0.16 -15.86 -12.51
C HIS A 142 -1.25 -14.95 -11.97
N GLY A 143 -2.29 -14.75 -12.79
CA GLY A 143 -3.51 -14.05 -12.44
C GLY A 143 -3.37 -12.54 -12.30
N PRO A 144 -4.46 -11.84 -11.98
CA PRO A 144 -4.49 -10.37 -11.88
C PRO A 144 -3.49 -9.77 -10.89
N ALA A 145 -3.13 -10.50 -9.83
CA ALA A 145 -2.18 -10.05 -8.83
C ALA A 145 -0.73 -10.49 -9.11
N GLN A 146 -0.45 -11.12 -10.26
CA GLN A 146 0.88 -11.59 -10.67
C GLN A 146 1.63 -12.33 -9.54
N LEU A 147 0.98 -13.33 -8.94
CA LEU A 147 1.54 -14.10 -7.84
C LEU A 147 2.26 -15.37 -8.34
N ALA A 148 3.41 -15.67 -7.71
CA ALA A 148 4.10 -16.93 -7.92
C ALA A 148 3.46 -18.05 -7.10
N ILE A 149 3.58 -19.31 -7.58
CA ILE A 149 3.11 -20.51 -6.86
C ILE A 149 3.76 -20.63 -5.47
N THR A 150 5.03 -20.21 -5.34
CA THR A 150 5.74 -20.19 -4.05
C THR A 150 5.02 -19.35 -2.98
N GLU A 151 4.22 -18.34 -3.37
CA GLU A 151 3.44 -17.58 -2.40
C GLU A 151 2.39 -18.46 -1.72
N LEU A 152 1.79 -19.42 -2.44
CA LEU A 152 0.84 -20.36 -1.84
C LEU A 152 1.53 -21.33 -0.85
N ILE A 153 2.80 -21.66 -1.10
CA ILE A 153 3.62 -22.42 -0.13
C ILE A 153 3.85 -21.56 1.12
N HIS A 154 4.24 -20.30 0.97
CA HIS A 154 4.45 -19.39 2.10
C HIS A 154 3.17 -19.14 2.92
N GLN A 155 2.01 -19.22 2.29
CA GLN A 155 0.71 -19.12 2.96
C GLN A 155 0.20 -20.47 3.50
N ASN A 156 1.00 -21.53 3.47
CA ASN A 156 0.64 -22.91 3.89
C ASN A 156 -0.60 -23.45 3.13
N ARG A 157 -0.77 -23.05 1.88
CA ARG A 157 -1.81 -23.57 0.98
C ARG A 157 -1.32 -24.71 0.10
N LEU A 158 -0.01 -24.87 0.02
CA LEU A 158 0.69 -25.96 -0.65
C LEU A 158 1.80 -26.49 0.27
N PRO A 159 2.17 -27.78 0.15
CA PRO A 159 3.34 -28.31 0.81
C PRO A 159 4.63 -27.69 0.24
N ALA A 160 5.74 -27.81 0.95
CA ALA A 160 7.04 -27.28 0.51
C ALA A 160 7.52 -27.88 -0.82
N ASN A 161 7.15 -29.13 -1.09
CA ASN A 161 7.45 -29.85 -2.34
C ASN A 161 6.14 -30.32 -2.98
N PRO A 162 5.42 -29.43 -3.68
CA PRO A 162 4.13 -29.77 -4.27
C PRO A 162 4.28 -30.72 -5.46
N SER A 163 3.35 -31.66 -5.60
CA SER A 163 3.19 -32.51 -6.77
C SER A 163 2.78 -31.73 -8.02
N THR A 164 2.87 -32.35 -9.19
CA THR A 164 2.41 -31.74 -10.45
C THR A 164 0.95 -31.34 -10.40
N ASP A 165 0.09 -32.16 -9.79
CA ASP A 165 -1.35 -31.88 -9.68
C ASP A 165 -1.63 -30.72 -8.73
N GLU A 166 -0.91 -30.61 -7.63
CA GLU A 166 -0.99 -29.48 -6.69
C GLU A 166 -0.51 -28.19 -7.36
N ILE A 167 0.54 -28.26 -8.18
CA ILE A 167 1.03 -27.12 -8.97
C ILE A 167 -0.04 -26.68 -9.99
N ALA A 168 -0.69 -27.63 -10.69
CA ALA A 168 -1.75 -27.34 -11.62
C ALA A 168 -2.98 -26.71 -10.93
N TRP A 169 -3.38 -27.26 -9.78
CA TRP A 169 -4.41 -26.69 -8.92
C TRP A 169 -4.05 -25.26 -8.50
N ALA A 170 -2.83 -25.02 -8.02
CA ALA A 170 -2.38 -23.70 -7.60
C ALA A 170 -2.44 -22.66 -8.72
N ARG A 171 -2.05 -23.03 -9.95
CA ARG A 171 -2.17 -22.16 -11.13
C ARG A 171 -3.62 -21.78 -11.39
N ASN A 172 -4.53 -22.75 -11.36
CA ASN A 172 -5.96 -22.49 -11.54
C ASN A 172 -6.50 -21.54 -10.46
N GLN A 173 -6.07 -21.71 -9.21
CA GLN A 173 -6.45 -20.80 -8.11
C GLN A 173 -5.92 -19.37 -8.34
N LEU A 174 -4.69 -19.22 -8.81
CA LEU A 174 -4.09 -17.92 -9.07
C LEU A 174 -4.69 -17.24 -10.31
N LEU A 175 -5.14 -18.00 -11.29
CA LEU A 175 -5.82 -17.50 -12.48
C LEU A 175 -7.26 -17.05 -12.20
N ASP A 176 -7.91 -17.59 -11.17
CA ASP A 176 -9.21 -17.10 -10.73
C ASP A 176 -9.06 -15.67 -10.14
N PRO A 177 -9.79 -14.68 -10.69
CA PRO A 177 -9.59 -13.29 -10.30
C PRO A 177 -9.89 -13.00 -8.83
N GLU A 178 -10.93 -13.61 -8.24
CA GLU A 178 -11.26 -13.40 -6.84
C GLU A 178 -10.24 -14.09 -5.93
N MET A 179 -9.84 -15.31 -6.24
CA MET A 179 -8.83 -16.04 -5.48
C MET A 179 -7.47 -15.34 -5.56
N SER A 180 -7.13 -14.76 -6.70
CA SER A 180 -5.91 -13.97 -6.86
C SER A 180 -5.89 -12.78 -5.88
N VAL A 181 -7.03 -12.09 -5.69
CA VAL A 181 -7.17 -11.04 -4.67
C VAL A 181 -7.01 -11.60 -3.26
N VAL A 182 -7.64 -12.74 -2.94
CA VAL A 182 -7.52 -13.40 -1.63
C VAL A 182 -6.06 -13.69 -1.30
N PHE A 183 -5.30 -14.26 -2.24
CA PHE A 183 -3.88 -14.57 -2.03
C PHE A 183 -3.01 -13.31 -1.99
N LEU A 184 -3.33 -12.25 -2.75
CA LEU A 184 -2.62 -10.99 -2.64
C LEU A 184 -2.78 -10.38 -1.24
N VAL A 185 -4.00 -10.30 -0.74
CA VAL A 185 -4.25 -9.80 0.62
C VAL A 185 -3.57 -10.68 1.66
N GLY A 186 -3.59 -12.00 1.47
CA GLY A 186 -2.84 -12.95 2.29
C GLY A 186 -1.34 -12.67 2.29
N LYS A 187 -0.73 -12.41 1.11
CA LYS A 187 0.68 -12.01 0.98
C LYS A 187 0.98 -10.73 1.74
N MET A 188 0.15 -9.69 1.58
CA MET A 188 0.33 -8.42 2.28
C MET A 188 0.24 -8.61 3.80
N SER A 189 -0.69 -9.42 4.27
CA SER A 189 -0.86 -9.74 5.70
C SER A 189 0.36 -10.49 6.25
N ARG A 190 0.85 -11.49 5.54
CA ARG A 190 2.06 -12.25 5.90
C ARG A 190 3.30 -11.33 5.95
N LEU A 191 3.55 -10.56 4.90
CA LEU A 191 4.68 -9.64 4.85
C LEU A 191 4.63 -8.60 5.97
N LYS A 192 3.44 -8.07 6.27
CA LYS A 192 3.23 -7.14 7.38
C LYS A 192 3.63 -7.79 8.72
N GLN A 193 3.25 -9.04 8.92
CA GLN A 193 3.62 -9.81 10.12
C GLN A 193 5.13 -10.08 10.18
N GLU A 194 5.74 -10.50 9.08
CA GLU A 194 7.18 -10.78 9.00
C GLU A 194 8.04 -9.52 9.21
N LEU A 195 7.54 -8.34 8.83
CA LEU A 195 8.17 -7.06 9.11
C LEU A 195 7.99 -6.61 10.57
N GLY A 196 7.22 -7.34 11.39
CA GLY A 196 6.93 -6.95 12.78
C GLY A 196 5.96 -5.78 12.89
N LEU A 197 5.24 -5.46 11.83
CA LEU A 197 4.23 -4.40 11.85
C LEU A 197 2.96 -4.86 12.57
N SER A 198 2.25 -3.92 13.20
CA SER A 198 0.99 -4.23 13.90
C SER A 198 -0.02 -4.91 12.98
N THR A 199 -0.45 -6.11 13.35
CA THR A 199 -1.48 -6.88 12.61
C THR A 199 -2.90 -6.42 12.94
N THR A 200 -3.10 -5.69 14.03
CA THR A 200 -4.41 -5.22 14.49
C THR A 200 -4.81 -3.88 13.92
N ARG A 201 -3.84 -3.07 13.47
CA ARG A 201 -4.06 -1.74 12.90
C ARG A 201 -3.88 -1.78 11.38
N ARG A 202 -4.76 -1.10 10.65
CA ARG A 202 -4.58 -0.84 9.22
C ARG A 202 -3.54 0.28 9.04
N LEU A 203 -2.60 0.09 8.11
CA LEU A 203 -1.67 1.13 7.70
C LEU A 203 -2.39 2.16 6.82
N ASP A 204 -2.10 3.43 7.02
CA ASP A 204 -2.66 4.52 6.23
C ASP A 204 -1.56 5.51 5.83
N ALA A 205 -1.24 5.54 4.54
CA ALA A 205 -0.17 6.38 3.99
C ALA A 205 -0.36 7.88 4.25
N SER A 206 -1.61 8.34 4.39
CA SER A 206 -1.92 9.74 4.66
C SER A 206 -1.79 10.11 6.14
N SER A 207 -1.75 9.12 7.04
CA SER A 207 -1.74 9.37 8.48
C SER A 207 -0.34 9.66 9.04
N SER A 208 0.70 9.03 8.50
CA SER A 208 2.08 9.21 8.96
C SER A 208 3.10 8.81 7.91
N TYR A 209 4.32 9.36 8.03
CA TYR A 209 5.46 8.94 7.23
C TYR A 209 5.78 7.45 7.43
N ASP A 210 5.74 6.95 8.66
CA ASP A 210 6.04 5.55 8.98
C ASP A 210 5.06 4.58 8.31
N ASP A 211 3.77 4.93 8.28
CA ASP A 211 2.79 4.13 7.57
C ASP A 211 3.01 4.17 6.05
N ALA A 212 3.33 5.33 5.49
CA ALA A 212 3.67 5.46 4.08
C ALA A 212 4.93 4.66 3.73
N LYS A 213 5.96 4.69 4.58
CA LYS A 213 7.19 3.91 4.43
C LYS A 213 6.92 2.40 4.54
N ALA A 214 6.10 1.98 5.49
CA ALA A 214 5.70 0.59 5.64
C ALA A 214 4.93 0.09 4.40
N ILE A 215 4.00 0.89 3.87
CA ILE A 215 3.26 0.57 2.63
C ILE A 215 4.22 0.48 1.44
N ALA A 216 5.16 1.42 1.30
CA ALA A 216 6.20 1.39 0.27
C ALA A 216 7.05 0.12 0.36
N THR A 217 7.41 -0.30 1.59
CA THR A 217 8.16 -1.54 1.82
C THR A 217 7.34 -2.77 1.41
N LEU A 218 6.06 -2.84 1.76
CA LEU A 218 5.18 -3.94 1.32
C LEU A 218 5.08 -4.01 -0.20
N ALA A 219 4.94 -2.85 -0.87
CA ALA A 219 4.93 -2.77 -2.32
C ALA A 219 6.27 -3.25 -2.92
N TYR A 220 7.41 -2.80 -2.38
CA TYR A 220 8.72 -3.27 -2.81
C TYR A 220 8.86 -4.80 -2.68
N LEU A 221 8.47 -5.37 -1.56
CA LEU A 221 8.53 -6.81 -1.33
C LEU A 221 7.55 -7.61 -2.21
N HIS A 222 6.50 -6.98 -2.72
CA HIS A 222 5.60 -7.62 -3.67
C HIS A 222 6.25 -7.82 -5.05
N ASN A 223 6.87 -6.79 -5.61
CA ASN A 223 7.36 -6.76 -6.98
C ASN A 223 8.90 -6.88 -7.08
N GLY A 224 9.66 -6.41 -6.07
CA GLY A 224 11.11 -6.46 -6.02
C GLY A 224 11.83 -5.34 -6.80
N LYS A 225 11.11 -4.37 -7.36
CA LYS A 225 11.68 -3.26 -8.14
C LYS A 225 11.64 -1.96 -7.37
N LEU A 226 12.70 -1.15 -7.45
CA LEU A 226 12.85 0.08 -6.67
C LEU A 226 11.91 1.23 -7.08
N ASP A 227 11.43 1.23 -8.30
CA ASP A 227 10.48 2.21 -8.81
C ASP A 227 9.01 1.89 -8.47
N TYR A 228 8.74 0.62 -8.13
CA TYR A 228 7.39 0.14 -7.84
C TYR A 228 6.73 0.83 -6.63
N PRO A 229 7.40 1.03 -5.49
CA PRO A 229 6.81 1.71 -4.33
C PRO A 229 6.27 3.10 -4.65
N ARG A 230 7.00 3.89 -5.44
CA ARG A 230 6.57 5.23 -5.85
C ARG A 230 5.30 5.18 -6.69
N ARG A 231 5.22 4.25 -7.65
CA ARG A 231 4.01 4.07 -8.47
C ARG A 231 2.81 3.68 -7.62
N ILE A 232 2.98 2.70 -6.72
CA ILE A 232 1.90 2.25 -5.84
C ILE A 232 1.41 3.38 -4.95
N LEU A 233 2.30 4.14 -4.32
CA LEU A 233 1.90 5.31 -3.51
C LEU A 233 1.19 6.37 -4.35
N SER A 234 1.57 6.58 -5.62
CA SER A 234 0.88 7.48 -6.55
C SER A 234 -0.53 6.97 -6.88
N TYR A 235 -0.69 5.70 -7.22
CA TYR A 235 -2.01 5.10 -7.47
C TYR A 235 -2.91 5.12 -6.23
N MET A 236 -2.35 4.97 -5.04
CA MET A 236 -3.11 5.11 -3.79
C MET A 236 -3.66 6.53 -3.58
N GLN A 237 -3.15 7.53 -4.30
CA GLN A 237 -3.65 8.92 -4.27
C GLN A 237 -4.54 9.24 -5.49
N ASP A 238 -4.71 8.32 -6.42
CA ASP A 238 -5.49 8.51 -7.63
C ASP A 238 -6.99 8.71 -7.30
N PRO A 239 -7.61 9.85 -7.70
CA PRO A 239 -8.99 10.15 -7.35
C PRO A 239 -10.00 9.16 -7.93
N GLU A 240 -9.71 8.58 -9.10
CA GLU A 240 -10.60 7.65 -9.77
C GLU A 240 -10.60 6.29 -9.07
N LEU A 241 -9.42 5.79 -8.66
CA LEU A 241 -9.30 4.57 -7.84
C LEU A 241 -9.95 4.77 -6.46
N HIS A 242 -9.80 5.95 -5.85
CA HIS A 242 -10.53 6.29 -4.62
C HIS A 242 -12.05 6.30 -4.84
N GLY A 243 -12.51 6.92 -5.92
CA GLY A 243 -13.92 6.91 -6.31
C GLY A 243 -14.44 5.48 -6.50
N LEU A 244 -13.67 4.63 -7.19
CA LEU A 244 -14.02 3.24 -7.40
C LEU A 244 -14.21 2.49 -6.06
N ILE A 245 -13.28 2.62 -5.13
CA ILE A 245 -13.28 1.84 -3.88
C ILE A 245 -14.26 2.38 -2.85
N TYR A 246 -14.33 3.71 -2.67
CA TYR A 246 -15.08 4.31 -1.56
C TYR A 246 -16.43 4.90 -1.95
N SER A 247 -16.76 5.04 -3.27
CA SER A 247 -18.09 5.50 -3.64
C SER A 247 -19.15 4.44 -3.29
N SER A 248 -20.24 4.91 -2.67
CA SER A 248 -21.41 4.08 -2.37
C SER A 248 -22.36 3.91 -3.58
N LYS A 249 -22.03 4.44 -4.75
CA LYS A 249 -22.84 4.26 -5.95
C LYS A 249 -22.88 2.78 -6.28
N ARG A 250 -24.03 2.14 -5.99
CA ARG A 250 -24.38 0.85 -6.60
C ARG A 250 -24.33 1.06 -8.11
N SER A 251 -23.46 0.35 -8.80
CA SER A 251 -23.57 0.19 -10.24
C SER A 251 -24.95 -0.38 -10.52
N HIS A 252 -25.86 0.44 -11.03
CA HIS A 252 -27.10 -0.08 -11.60
C HIS A 252 -26.68 -0.96 -12.80
N PRO A 253 -27.06 -2.23 -12.84
CA PRO A 253 -26.93 -2.98 -14.07
C PRO A 253 -27.76 -2.21 -15.09
N PHE A 254 -27.13 -1.86 -16.21
CA PHE A 254 -27.85 -1.34 -17.34
C PHE A 254 -28.89 -2.40 -17.74
N LEU A 255 -30.16 -2.13 -17.42
CA LEU A 255 -31.27 -2.79 -18.04
C LEU A 255 -31.27 -2.34 -19.52
N LEU A 256 -30.68 -3.16 -20.37
CA LEU A 256 -30.93 -3.10 -21.80
C LEU A 256 -32.41 -3.48 -21.99
N ILE A 257 -33.22 -2.46 -22.29
CA ILE A 257 -34.58 -2.63 -22.80
C ILE A 257 -34.47 -2.90 -24.29
#